data_e286f658708583a6f82b3cc7ee01b25e
#
_entry.id   e286f658708583a6f82b3cc7ee01b25e
#
_cell.length_a   1.000
_cell.length_b   1.000
_cell.length_c   1.000
_cell.angle_alpha   90.00
_cell.angle_beta   90.00
_cell.angle_gamma   90.00
#
_symmetry.space_group_name_H-M   'P 1'
#
loop_
_entity.id
_entity.type
_entity.pdbx_description
1 polymer ?
#
loop_
_entity_poly.entity_id
_entity_poly.type
_entity_poly.pdbx_seq_one_letter_code
_entity_poly.pdbx_strand_id
1 'polypeptide(L)'
;IKFFGEYNVKVDDKGRLIFPAAFKGIMPAEGDMRFVVRKDNFAECLEMYTFSEWERQSEEVRSRLNPAFNESHAKFWRAYMHNCAVVEPDGKLGRISIPKKLLELIGVTKEVVFSGNDYKIEIWAKEKFESSVISNEEFISIAGSLSDLR
;
A
#
# COMPACT_ATOMS: atom_id res chain seq x y z
N ILE A 1 2.82 -12.12 8.91
CA ILE A 1 1.54 -11.39 8.96
C ILE A 1 0.93 -11.38 7.56
N LYS A 2 -0.33 -11.75 7.47
CA LYS A 2 -1.06 -11.76 6.20
C LYS A 2 -2.36 -11.00 6.34
N PHE A 3 -2.59 -10.08 5.42
CA PHE A 3 -3.77 -9.21 5.43
C PHE A 3 -4.80 -9.68 4.40
N PHE A 4 -6.05 -9.81 4.84
CA PHE A 4 -7.18 -10.22 4.02
C PHE A 4 -8.38 -9.30 4.26
N GLY A 5 -9.22 -9.21 3.27
CA GLY A 5 -10.51 -8.53 3.39
C GLY A 5 -10.46 -7.08 2.93
N GLU A 6 -11.65 -6.54 2.74
CA GLU A 6 -11.87 -5.19 2.23
C GLU A 6 -12.70 -4.40 3.23
N TYR A 7 -12.27 -3.18 3.53
CA TYR A 7 -12.91 -2.33 4.54
C TYR A 7 -13.02 -0.91 4.04
N ASN A 8 -14.23 -0.36 4.08
CA ASN A 8 -14.49 1.03 3.71
C ASN A 8 -14.24 1.91 4.93
N VAL A 9 -13.46 2.99 4.74
CA VAL A 9 -13.12 3.91 5.82
C VAL A 9 -13.24 5.34 5.32
N LYS A 10 -13.86 6.20 6.15
CA LYS A 10 -13.96 7.63 5.85
C LYS A 10 -12.69 8.36 6.23
N VAL A 11 -12.31 9.32 5.41
CA VAL A 11 -11.17 10.19 5.67
C VAL A 11 -11.69 11.51 6.20
N ASP A 12 -11.14 11.98 7.33
CA ASP A 12 -11.54 13.28 7.88
C ASP A 12 -10.79 14.43 7.17
N ASP A 13 -11.14 15.66 7.53
CA ASP A 13 -10.60 16.87 6.90
C ASP A 13 -9.09 17.00 7.04
N LYS A 14 -8.51 16.32 8.00
CA LYS A 14 -7.06 16.38 8.28
C LYS A 14 -6.29 15.20 7.68
N GLY A 15 -6.94 14.36 6.89
CA GLY A 15 -6.32 13.17 6.31
C GLY A 15 -6.19 12.01 7.28
N ARG A 16 -6.96 12.02 8.38
CA ARG A 16 -6.94 10.93 9.36
C ARG A 16 -8.03 9.93 9.03
N LEU A 17 -7.73 8.66 9.29
CA LEU A 17 -8.69 7.57 9.12
C LEU A 17 -8.43 6.51 10.19
N ILE A 18 -9.48 5.76 10.50
CA ILE A 18 -9.40 4.69 11.48
C ILE A 18 -8.86 3.45 10.78
N PHE A 19 -7.75 2.92 11.27
CA PHE A 19 -7.16 1.69 10.76
C PHE A 19 -8.13 0.54 11.05
N PRO A 20 -8.45 -0.33 10.06
CA PRO A 20 -9.40 -1.42 10.26
C PRO A 20 -9.03 -2.32 11.45
N ALA A 21 -10.00 -2.54 12.32
CA ALA A 21 -9.79 -3.35 13.52
C ALA A 21 -9.33 -4.77 13.19
N ALA A 22 -9.82 -5.32 12.08
CA ALA A 22 -9.42 -6.65 11.64
C ALA A 22 -7.92 -6.73 11.33
N PHE A 23 -7.35 -5.69 10.75
CA PHE A 23 -5.91 -5.63 10.49
C PHE A 23 -5.11 -5.40 11.78
N LYS A 24 -5.65 -4.54 12.66
CA LYS A 24 -5.01 -4.30 13.95
C LYS A 24 -4.95 -5.58 14.78
N GLY A 25 -5.98 -6.40 14.72
CA GLY A 25 -6.10 -7.64 15.49
C GLY A 25 -5.06 -8.70 15.13
N ILE A 26 -4.52 -8.70 13.91
CA ILE A 26 -3.49 -9.64 13.50
C ILE A 26 -2.07 -9.13 13.75
N MET A 27 -1.94 -7.85 14.14
CA MET A 27 -0.64 -7.29 14.49
C MET A 27 -0.24 -7.76 15.90
N PRO A 28 1.08 -7.92 16.16
CA PRO A 28 1.54 -8.26 17.51
C PRO A 28 1.08 -7.19 18.51
N ALA A 29 0.66 -7.63 19.71
CA ALA A 29 0.27 -6.71 20.77
C ALA A 29 1.43 -5.82 21.23
N GLU A 30 2.65 -6.33 21.11
CA GLU A 30 3.88 -5.60 21.42
C GLU A 30 4.79 -5.67 20.20
N GLY A 31 5.55 -4.61 19.99
CA GLY A 31 6.49 -4.53 18.89
C GLY A 31 6.29 -3.29 18.04
N ASP A 32 6.86 -3.33 16.84
CA ASP A 32 6.83 -2.19 15.92
C ASP A 32 5.46 -2.11 15.23
N MET A 33 4.73 -1.04 15.49
CA MET A 33 3.42 -0.78 14.90
C MET A 33 3.49 0.22 13.74
N ARG A 34 4.70 0.58 13.31
CA ARG A 34 4.86 1.51 12.18
C ARG A 34 4.57 0.82 10.87
N PHE A 35 3.99 1.57 9.97
CA PHE A 35 3.78 1.18 8.59
C PHE A 35 4.45 2.20 7.68
N VAL A 36 4.81 1.76 6.49
CA VAL A 36 5.24 2.66 5.42
C VAL A 36 4.17 2.65 4.34
N VAL A 37 3.70 3.84 3.99
CA VAL A 37 2.70 4.04 2.95
C VAL A 37 3.38 4.74 1.78
N ARG A 38 3.15 4.23 0.57
CA ARG A 38 3.70 4.84 -0.64
C ARG A 38 2.79 4.59 -1.84
N LYS A 39 2.94 5.40 -2.88
CA LYS A 39 2.20 5.19 -4.13
C LYS A 39 2.70 3.90 -4.81
N ASP A 40 1.78 3.04 -5.22
CA ASP A 40 2.11 1.86 -6.01
C ASP A 40 2.85 2.24 -7.30
N ASN A 41 3.76 1.38 -7.76
CA ASN A 41 4.54 1.68 -8.97
C ASN A 41 3.69 1.74 -10.23
N PHE A 42 2.59 1.00 -10.30
CA PHE A 42 1.78 0.85 -11.50
C PHE A 42 0.33 1.27 -11.32
N ALA A 43 -0.30 0.87 -10.21
CA ALA A 43 -1.72 1.10 -9.97
C ALA A 43 -1.98 2.43 -9.27
N GLU A 44 -3.20 2.95 -9.42
CA GLU A 44 -3.60 4.19 -8.73
C GLU A 44 -4.06 3.91 -7.31
N CYS A 45 -3.18 3.32 -6.52
CA CYS A 45 -3.43 3.05 -5.11
C CYS A 45 -2.18 3.32 -4.29
N LEU A 46 -2.34 3.34 -2.98
CA LEU A 46 -1.22 3.35 -2.05
C LEU A 46 -0.95 1.93 -1.59
N GLU A 47 0.31 1.60 -1.38
CA GLU A 47 0.75 0.38 -0.72
C GLU A 47 1.03 0.72 0.74
N MET A 48 0.63 -0.15 1.65
CA MET A 48 0.89 -0.02 3.07
C MET A 48 1.54 -1.29 3.57
N TYR A 49 2.78 -1.17 4.00
CA TYR A 49 3.60 -2.29 4.51
C TYR A 49 3.86 -2.11 5.98
N THR A 50 3.96 -3.21 6.73
CA THR A 50 4.62 -3.15 8.04
C THR A 50 6.05 -2.68 7.82
N PHE A 51 6.67 -2.07 8.83
CA PHE A 51 8.02 -1.53 8.65
C PHE A 51 9.02 -2.63 8.25
N SER A 52 8.94 -3.80 8.85
CA SER A 52 9.82 -4.92 8.49
C SER A 52 9.60 -5.42 7.07
N GLU A 53 8.36 -5.47 6.60
CA GLU A 53 8.07 -5.86 5.21
C GLU A 53 8.54 -4.77 4.24
N TRP A 54 8.41 -3.50 4.62
CA TRP A 54 8.95 -2.40 3.84
C TRP A 54 10.46 -2.53 3.65
N GLU A 55 11.19 -2.83 4.73
CA GLU A 55 12.63 -3.03 4.62
C GLU A 55 12.96 -4.11 3.60
N ARG A 56 12.26 -5.24 3.66
CA ARG A 56 12.46 -6.34 2.73
C ARG A 56 12.16 -5.96 1.29
N GLN A 57 11.01 -5.30 1.05
CA GLN A 57 10.59 -4.89 -0.28
C GLN A 57 11.51 -3.82 -0.87
N SER A 58 11.88 -2.83 -0.07
CA SER A 58 12.75 -1.75 -0.54
C SER A 58 14.17 -2.25 -0.85
N GLU A 59 14.68 -3.20 -0.08
CA GLU A 59 15.97 -3.82 -0.37
C GLU A 59 15.94 -4.60 -1.68
N GLU A 60 14.85 -5.32 -1.95
CA GLU A 60 14.67 -6.03 -3.20
C GLU A 60 14.67 -5.07 -4.40
N VAL A 61 13.95 -3.96 -4.29
CA VAL A 61 13.95 -2.94 -5.35
C VAL A 61 15.35 -2.36 -5.51
N ARG A 62 15.98 -1.99 -4.41
CA ARG A 62 17.31 -1.38 -4.43
C ARG A 62 18.37 -2.31 -5.02
N SER A 63 18.26 -3.60 -4.78
CA SER A 63 19.21 -4.59 -5.31
C SER A 63 19.23 -4.66 -6.84
N ARG A 64 18.16 -4.19 -7.49
CA ARG A 64 18.06 -4.15 -8.95
C ARG A 64 18.61 -2.86 -9.56
N LEU A 65 19.11 -1.95 -8.73
CA LEU A 65 19.53 -0.61 -9.14
C LEU A 65 21.02 -0.39 -8.90
N ASN A 66 21.61 0.49 -9.73
CA ASN A 66 22.96 0.98 -9.53
C ASN A 66 22.93 2.53 -9.51
N PRO A 67 22.36 3.14 -8.47
CA PRO A 67 22.14 4.59 -8.47
C PRO A 67 23.42 5.41 -8.39
N ALA A 68 24.53 4.81 -7.93
CA ALA A 68 25.80 5.52 -7.83
C ALA A 68 26.42 5.83 -9.20
N PHE A 69 26.17 4.97 -10.19
CA PHE A 69 26.79 5.09 -11.51
C PHE A 69 25.80 5.10 -12.68
N ASN A 70 24.50 5.06 -12.41
CA ASN A 70 23.47 5.08 -13.44
C ASN A 70 22.46 6.18 -13.11
N GLU A 71 22.43 7.23 -13.93
CA GLU A 71 21.59 8.39 -13.68
C GLU A 71 20.09 8.06 -13.65
N SER A 72 19.62 7.23 -14.57
CA SER A 72 18.21 6.85 -14.58
C SER A 72 17.81 6.02 -13.34
N HIS A 73 18.72 5.17 -12.87
CA HIS A 73 18.48 4.44 -11.62
C HIS A 73 18.43 5.38 -10.41
N ALA A 74 19.29 6.39 -10.38
CA ALA A 74 19.28 7.40 -9.32
C ALA A 74 17.96 8.19 -9.32
N LYS A 75 17.48 8.55 -10.50
CA LYS A 75 16.19 9.26 -10.65
C LYS A 75 15.02 8.39 -10.22
N PHE A 76 15.03 7.11 -10.61
CA PHE A 76 13.98 6.17 -10.19
C PHE A 76 13.95 6.04 -8.67
N TRP A 77 15.10 5.81 -8.05
CA TRP A 77 15.16 5.62 -6.60
C TRP A 77 14.69 6.86 -5.85
N ARG A 78 15.08 8.05 -6.32
CA ARG A 78 14.61 9.30 -5.72
C ARG A 78 13.10 9.44 -5.80
N ALA A 79 12.51 9.13 -6.96
CA ALA A 79 11.07 9.17 -7.16
C ALA A 79 10.36 8.10 -6.32
N TYR A 80 10.94 6.92 -6.25
CA TYR A 80 10.42 5.82 -5.43
C TYR A 80 10.29 6.22 -3.96
N MET A 81 11.30 6.90 -3.43
CA MET A 81 11.31 7.35 -2.04
C MET A 81 10.52 8.63 -1.78
N HIS A 82 10.30 9.44 -2.82
CA HIS A 82 9.71 10.77 -2.67
C HIS A 82 8.33 10.77 -2.02
N ASN A 83 7.50 9.79 -2.34
CA ASN A 83 6.12 9.69 -1.85
C ASN A 83 5.95 8.63 -0.77
N CYS A 84 7.00 8.33 -0.02
CA CYS A 84 6.92 7.44 1.14
C CYS A 84 6.60 8.23 2.39
N ALA A 85 5.77 7.66 3.26
CA ALA A 85 5.45 8.23 4.56
C ALA A 85 5.40 7.11 5.60
N VAL A 86 5.91 7.39 6.79
CA VAL A 86 5.78 6.46 7.92
C VAL A 86 4.54 6.88 8.70
N VAL A 87 3.66 5.92 8.94
CA VAL A 87 2.44 6.14 9.73
C VAL A 87 2.37 5.09 10.85
N GLU A 88 1.71 5.47 11.93
CA GLU A 88 1.54 4.58 13.07
C GLU A 88 0.15 4.79 13.65
N PRO A 89 -0.64 3.72 13.83
CA PRO A 89 -1.95 3.86 14.47
C PRO A 89 -1.80 4.39 15.89
N ASP A 90 -2.52 5.44 16.21
CA ASP A 90 -2.46 6.07 17.52
C ASP A 90 -3.81 6.01 18.24
N GLY A 91 -3.75 6.21 19.56
CA GLY A 91 -4.92 6.28 20.41
C GLY A 91 -5.68 4.95 20.49
N LYS A 92 -6.79 4.98 21.21
CA LYS A 92 -7.64 3.79 21.39
C LYS A 92 -8.35 3.39 20.10
N LEU A 93 -8.62 4.36 19.24
CA LEU A 93 -9.33 4.11 17.99
C LEU A 93 -8.42 3.62 16.86
N GLY A 94 -7.11 3.69 17.05
CA GLY A 94 -6.16 3.28 16.02
C GLY A 94 -6.18 4.17 14.79
N ARG A 95 -6.16 5.49 14.99
CA ARG A 95 -6.16 6.45 13.90
C ARG A 95 -4.81 6.57 13.25
N ILE A 96 -4.79 6.64 11.92
CA ILE A 96 -3.58 6.93 11.15
C ILE A 96 -3.78 8.23 10.38
N SER A 97 -2.67 8.94 10.16
CA SER A 97 -2.65 10.16 9.36
C SER A 97 -1.88 9.89 8.08
N ILE A 98 -2.55 9.97 6.94
CA ILE A 98 -1.90 9.83 5.64
C ILE A 98 -1.73 11.22 5.05
N PRO A 99 -0.52 11.58 4.57
CA PRO A 99 -0.31 12.88 3.95
C PRO A 99 -1.34 13.14 2.84
N LYS A 100 -1.93 14.32 2.85
CA LYS A 100 -2.97 14.69 1.88
C LYS A 100 -2.51 14.53 0.44
N LYS A 101 -1.24 14.83 0.17
CA LYS A 101 -0.70 14.68 -1.20
C LYS A 101 -0.78 13.24 -1.70
N LEU A 102 -0.64 12.25 -0.81
CA LEU A 102 -0.74 10.84 -1.20
C LEU A 102 -2.20 10.49 -1.50
N LEU A 103 -3.13 10.96 -0.68
CA LEU A 103 -4.55 10.75 -0.92
C LEU A 103 -4.99 11.42 -2.22
N GLU A 104 -4.49 12.60 -2.52
CA GLU A 104 -4.76 13.30 -3.77
C GLU A 104 -4.22 12.54 -4.98
N LEU A 105 -3.03 11.96 -4.87
CA LEU A 105 -2.43 11.18 -5.96
C LEU A 105 -3.31 10.02 -6.40
N ILE A 106 -4.08 9.43 -5.49
CA ILE A 106 -4.95 8.29 -5.80
C ILE A 106 -6.41 8.69 -5.95
N GLY A 107 -6.69 10.00 -5.95
CA GLY A 107 -8.02 10.55 -6.22
C GLY A 107 -9.04 10.37 -5.11
N VAL A 108 -8.60 10.33 -3.87
CA VAL A 108 -9.51 10.19 -2.72
C VAL A 108 -10.28 11.47 -2.51
N THR A 109 -11.59 11.36 -2.34
CA THR A 109 -12.47 12.48 -1.97
C THR A 109 -12.94 12.35 -0.52
N LYS A 110 -13.68 11.30 -0.17
CA LYS A 110 -14.27 11.12 1.16
C LYS A 110 -13.94 9.79 1.80
N GLU A 111 -13.89 8.74 1.01
CA GLU A 111 -13.75 7.38 1.52
C GLU A 111 -12.68 6.62 0.75
N VAL A 112 -12.03 5.71 1.46
CA VAL A 112 -11.07 4.78 0.89
C VAL A 112 -11.53 3.34 1.13
N VAL A 113 -10.98 2.42 0.35
CA VAL A 113 -11.07 0.99 0.62
C VAL A 113 -9.68 0.52 1.02
N PHE A 114 -9.59 -0.06 2.22
CA PHE A 114 -8.41 -0.83 2.61
C PHE A 114 -8.60 -2.24 2.12
N SER A 115 -7.73 -2.71 1.25
CA SER A 115 -7.79 -4.06 0.69
C SER A 115 -6.58 -4.87 1.15
N GLY A 116 -6.80 -5.92 1.92
CA GLY A 116 -5.74 -6.84 2.32
C GLY A 116 -5.23 -7.60 1.11
N ASN A 117 -3.92 -7.58 0.92
CA ASN A 117 -3.28 -8.18 -0.24
C ASN A 117 -2.08 -9.03 0.21
N ASP A 118 -2.35 -9.96 1.13
CA ASP A 118 -1.39 -10.89 1.71
C ASP A 118 -0.30 -10.15 2.51
N TYR A 119 0.87 -9.91 1.94
CA TYR A 119 2.01 -9.28 2.64
C TYR A 119 1.89 -7.76 2.79
N LYS A 120 0.88 -7.16 2.21
CA LYS A 120 0.65 -5.71 2.26
C LYS A 120 -0.83 -5.38 2.28
N ILE A 121 -1.12 -4.12 2.51
CA ILE A 121 -2.47 -3.56 2.37
C ILE A 121 -2.42 -2.58 1.20
N GLU A 122 -3.49 -2.55 0.39
CA GLU A 122 -3.67 -1.51 -0.61
C GLU A 122 -4.73 -0.54 -0.15
N ILE A 123 -4.54 0.73 -0.44
CA ILE A 123 -5.50 1.78 -0.12
C ILE A 123 -5.94 2.42 -1.43
N TRP A 124 -7.24 2.31 -1.72
CA TRP A 124 -7.84 2.80 -2.96
C TRP A 124 -8.87 3.87 -2.66
N ALA A 125 -9.02 4.85 -3.55
CA ALA A 125 -10.22 5.68 -3.56
C ALA A 125 -11.42 4.77 -3.78
N LYS A 126 -12.47 4.94 -2.98
CA LYS A 126 -13.63 4.06 -3.05
C LYS A 126 -14.21 3.95 -4.47
N GLU A 127 -14.30 5.09 -5.17
CA GLU A 127 -14.87 5.18 -6.50
C GLU A 127 -14.06 4.42 -7.56
N LYS A 128 -12.79 4.18 -7.29
CA LYS A 128 -11.87 3.53 -8.23
C LYS A 128 -11.62 2.06 -7.92
N PHE A 129 -11.98 1.61 -6.73
CA PHE A 129 -11.64 0.27 -6.29
C PHE A 129 -12.26 -0.81 -7.17
N GLU A 130 -13.55 -0.74 -7.44
CA GLU A 130 -14.24 -1.76 -8.25
C GLU A 130 -13.68 -1.83 -9.66
N SER A 131 -13.40 -0.69 -10.28
CA SER A 131 -12.84 -0.65 -11.62
C SER A 131 -11.39 -1.13 -11.69
N SER A 132 -10.73 -1.28 -10.56
CA SER A 132 -9.35 -1.80 -10.48
C SER A 132 -9.27 -3.31 -10.66
N VAL A 133 -10.37 -4.01 -10.42
CA VAL A 133 -10.41 -5.48 -10.49
C VAL A 133 -10.54 -5.90 -11.96
N ILE A 134 -9.63 -6.77 -12.40
CA ILE A 134 -9.63 -7.28 -13.78
C ILE A 134 -10.84 -8.18 -14.01
N SER A 135 -11.21 -8.35 -15.30
CA SER A 135 -12.29 -9.27 -15.68
C SER A 135 -11.91 -10.71 -15.35
N ASN A 136 -12.93 -11.55 -15.20
CA ASN A 136 -12.71 -12.98 -15.00
C ASN A 136 -11.96 -13.62 -16.18
N GLU A 137 -12.25 -13.16 -17.39
CA GLU A 137 -11.56 -13.64 -18.60
C GLU A 137 -10.06 -13.32 -18.55
N GLU A 138 -9.72 -12.10 -18.18
CA GLU A 138 -8.32 -11.69 -18.04
C GLU A 138 -7.63 -12.47 -16.93
N PHE A 139 -8.32 -12.65 -15.80
CA PHE A 139 -7.79 -13.44 -14.68
C PHE A 139 -7.47 -14.87 -15.14
N ILE A 140 -8.39 -15.52 -15.84
CA ILE A 140 -8.20 -16.90 -16.33
C ILE A 140 -7.04 -16.97 -17.30
N SER A 141 -6.93 -15.99 -18.21
CA SER A 141 -5.85 -15.93 -19.18
C SER A 141 -4.47 -15.84 -18.50
N ILE A 142 -4.35 -14.96 -17.51
CA ILE A 142 -3.11 -14.80 -16.76
C ILE A 142 -2.81 -16.07 -15.96
N ALA A 143 -3.81 -16.64 -15.29
CA ALA A 143 -3.64 -17.86 -14.50
C ALA A 143 -3.13 -19.02 -15.38
N GLY A 144 -3.69 -19.13 -16.59
CA GLY A 144 -3.23 -20.15 -17.54
C GLY A 144 -1.78 -19.98 -17.95
N SER A 145 -1.35 -18.73 -18.19
CA SER A 145 0.06 -18.45 -18.52
C SER A 145 1.01 -18.78 -17.37
N LEU A 146 0.57 -18.56 -16.14
CA LEU A 146 1.39 -18.89 -14.96
C LEU A 146 1.54 -20.38 -14.73
N SER A 147 0.52 -21.17 -15.07
CA SER A 147 0.55 -22.61 -14.87
C SER A 147 1.60 -23.30 -15.78
N ASP A 148 1.99 -22.65 -16.87
CA ASP A 148 3.02 -23.15 -17.79
C ASP A 148 4.45 -22.78 -17.38
N LEU A 149 4.60 -21.94 -16.36
CA LEU A 149 5.89 -21.48 -15.85
C LEU A 149 6.35 -22.36 -14.68
N ARG A 150 7.00 -23.45 -15.00
CA ARG A 150 7.56 -24.33 -13.96
C ARG A 150 9.06 -24.48 -14.10
#